data_ecf88b2c065de034b317314e51bcd638
#
_entry.id   ecf88b2c065de034b317314e51bcd638
#
_cell.length_a   1.000
_cell.length_b   1.000
_cell.length_c   1.000
_cell.angle_alpha   90.00
_cell.angle_beta   90.00
_cell.angle_gamma   90.00
#
_symmetry.space_group_name_H-M   'P 1'
#
loop_
_entity.id
_entity.type
_entity.pdbx_description
1 polymer ?
#
loop_
_entity_poly.entity_id
_entity_poly.type
_entity_poly.pdbx_seq_one_letter_code
_entity_poly.pdbx_strand_id
1 'polypeptide(L)'
;MSKQPSPHKMIRDSSEFIHFEDRASDHPFVEKVWRCHSDRADKFLSVAANSFEMALTRLAGRTFLTLRGPETSSTLMDCPAEGEWVCIRFKPGTFMRGFLPGGLRDHHDVTLPPASGRSFWLKGSALDYPSFDNAETFVKHLVKSGIVTRDPIVEDTLLRSPRNLSLRSAQRHFLQSTGVTYATFRQIERARYATILLREEVSILDVVSRLGIFRPGPPHAIP
;
A
#
# COMPACT_ATOMS: atom_id res chain seq x y z
N MET A 1 12.53 4.81 -21.91
CA MET A 1 11.50 4.54 -20.87
C MET A 1 12.09 3.57 -19.89
N SER A 2 12.61 4.07 -18.77
CA SER A 2 13.23 3.25 -17.72
C SER A 2 12.12 2.58 -16.92
N LYS A 3 12.07 1.25 -16.92
CA LYS A 3 11.17 0.48 -16.05
C LYS A 3 11.55 0.79 -14.60
N GLN A 4 10.69 1.49 -13.86
CA GLN A 4 10.84 1.56 -12.39
C GLN A 4 10.75 0.15 -11.83
N PRO A 5 11.71 -0.28 -11.00
CA PRO A 5 11.66 -1.59 -10.36
C PRO A 5 10.44 -1.67 -9.42
N SER A 6 9.75 -2.79 -9.47
CA SER A 6 8.60 -3.06 -8.60
C SER A 6 9.01 -2.97 -7.12
N PRO A 7 8.26 -2.23 -6.27
CA PRO A 7 8.58 -2.11 -4.84
C PRO A 7 8.60 -3.44 -4.07
N HIS A 8 8.06 -4.52 -4.64
CA HIS A 8 8.10 -5.86 -4.02
C HIS A 8 9.44 -6.58 -4.15
N LYS A 9 10.36 -6.10 -4.99
CA LYS A 9 11.76 -6.53 -4.87
C LYS A 9 12.35 -6.25 -3.48
N MET A 10 11.63 -5.46 -2.66
CA MET A 10 12.03 -5.08 -1.30
C MET A 10 11.79 -6.15 -0.23
N ILE A 11 10.93 -7.15 -0.50
CA ILE A 11 10.66 -8.25 0.45
C ILE A 11 11.63 -9.43 0.23
N ARG A 12 12.55 -9.32 -0.74
CA ARG A 12 13.44 -10.43 -1.15
C ARG A 12 14.48 -10.87 -0.12
N ASP A 13 14.66 -10.20 1.02
CA ASP A 13 15.45 -10.75 2.13
C ASP A 13 14.66 -11.78 2.98
N SER A 14 13.32 -11.83 2.81
CA SER A 14 12.45 -12.92 3.25
C SER A 14 12.22 -13.97 2.17
N SER A 15 12.86 -13.85 1.01
CA SER A 15 12.56 -14.57 -0.23
C SER A 15 12.96 -16.04 -0.25
N GLU A 16 13.61 -16.50 0.79
CA GLU A 16 13.88 -17.94 0.92
C GLU A 16 12.63 -18.76 1.30
N PHE A 17 11.57 -18.11 1.78
CA PHE A 17 10.36 -18.80 2.25
C PHE A 17 9.04 -18.13 1.84
N ILE A 18 9.08 -16.94 1.22
CA ILE A 18 7.90 -16.26 0.66
C ILE A 18 8.09 -16.08 -0.85
N HIS A 19 7.25 -16.73 -1.63
CA HIS A 19 7.25 -16.63 -3.09
C HIS A 19 6.26 -15.58 -3.55
N PHE A 20 6.73 -14.61 -4.30
CA PHE A 20 6.01 -13.41 -4.67
C PHE A 20 5.78 -13.30 -6.17
N GLU A 21 4.56 -12.96 -6.55
CA GLU A 21 4.19 -12.54 -7.91
C GLU A 21 3.36 -11.27 -7.86
N ASP A 22 3.67 -10.28 -8.68
CA ASP A 22 2.88 -9.07 -8.78
C ASP A 22 2.73 -8.60 -10.24
N ARG A 23 1.66 -7.85 -10.47
CA ARG A 23 1.39 -7.19 -11.74
C ARG A 23 0.83 -5.78 -11.52
N ALA A 24 1.24 -4.85 -12.37
CA ALA A 24 0.62 -3.53 -12.45
C ALA A 24 -0.82 -3.64 -12.98
N SER A 25 -1.63 -2.63 -12.70
CA SER A 25 -3.01 -2.58 -13.18
C SER A 25 -3.28 -1.27 -13.93
N ASP A 26 -3.96 -1.38 -15.07
CA ASP A 26 -4.46 -0.21 -15.83
C ASP A 26 -5.77 0.34 -15.27
N HIS A 27 -6.35 -0.33 -14.27
CA HIS A 27 -7.61 0.10 -13.66
C HIS A 27 -7.44 1.46 -12.93
N PRO A 28 -8.38 2.41 -13.07
CA PRO A 28 -8.24 3.77 -12.51
C PRO A 28 -8.03 3.82 -10.99
N PHE A 29 -8.49 2.82 -10.27
CA PHE A 29 -8.47 2.75 -8.80
C PHE A 29 -7.38 1.82 -8.25
N VAL A 30 -6.88 0.87 -9.06
CA VAL A 30 -5.91 -0.14 -8.64
C VAL A 30 -4.50 0.25 -9.08
N GLU A 31 -3.54 0.21 -8.16
CA GLU A 31 -2.13 0.41 -8.47
C GLU A 31 -1.53 -0.90 -8.99
N LYS A 32 -1.76 -1.97 -8.23
CA LYS A 32 -1.30 -3.32 -8.56
C LYS A 32 -2.05 -4.40 -7.80
N VAL A 33 -1.93 -5.60 -8.31
CA VAL A 33 -2.35 -6.83 -7.64
C VAL A 33 -1.13 -7.69 -7.42
N TRP A 34 -1.03 -8.29 -6.23
CA TRP A 34 0.04 -9.24 -5.93
C TRP A 34 -0.51 -10.46 -5.22
N ARG A 35 0.20 -11.56 -5.36
CA ARG A 35 -0.02 -12.77 -4.57
C ARG A 35 1.28 -13.30 -4.02
N CYS A 36 1.21 -13.97 -2.89
CA CYS A 36 2.35 -14.71 -2.37
C CYS A 36 1.89 -15.95 -1.60
N HIS A 37 2.81 -16.87 -1.39
CA HIS A 37 2.66 -18.00 -0.48
C HIS A 37 3.94 -18.18 0.34
N SER A 38 3.81 -18.78 1.52
CA SER A 38 4.91 -19.10 2.41
C SER A 38 5.09 -20.60 2.56
N ASP A 39 6.32 -21.08 2.44
CA ASP A 39 6.65 -22.51 2.57
C ASP A 39 6.84 -22.93 4.03
N ARG A 40 7.33 -22.02 4.87
CA ARG A 40 7.61 -22.25 6.28
C ARG A 40 7.24 -21.04 7.13
N ALA A 41 7.09 -21.26 8.44
CA ALA A 41 6.95 -20.16 9.39
C ALA A 41 8.29 -19.48 9.62
N ASP A 42 8.30 -18.14 9.54
CA ASP A 42 9.47 -17.30 9.81
C ASP A 42 9.03 -15.86 10.09
N LYS A 43 9.98 -14.95 10.28
CA LYS A 43 9.72 -13.51 10.43
C LYS A 43 10.11 -12.76 9.17
N PHE A 44 9.34 -11.73 8.84
CA PHE A 44 9.68 -10.81 7.75
C PHE A 44 9.50 -9.36 8.17
N LEU A 45 10.23 -8.48 7.53
CA LEU A 45 10.09 -7.05 7.75
C LEU A 45 8.98 -6.50 6.85
N SER A 46 7.81 -6.16 7.44
CA SER A 46 6.80 -5.34 6.76
C SER A 46 7.32 -3.92 6.69
N VAL A 47 7.52 -3.40 5.49
CA VAL A 47 8.04 -2.05 5.29
C VAL A 47 6.90 -1.04 5.28
N ALA A 48 7.20 0.19 5.73
CA ALA A 48 6.24 1.29 5.70
C ALA A 48 5.56 1.43 4.33
N ALA A 49 4.25 1.62 4.32
CA ALA A 49 3.42 1.73 3.12
C ALA A 49 2.38 2.84 3.27
N ASN A 50 2.11 3.55 2.20
CA ASN A 50 1.17 4.67 2.17
C ASN A 50 -0.12 4.34 1.40
N SER A 51 -0.44 3.06 1.28
CA SER A 51 -1.55 2.56 0.48
C SER A 51 -2.67 1.98 1.34
N PHE A 52 -3.89 2.09 0.83
CA PHE A 52 -5.02 1.28 1.25
C PHE A 52 -4.99 -0.03 0.48
N GLU A 53 -5.25 -1.15 1.14
CA GLU A 53 -5.19 -2.49 0.55
C GLU A 53 -6.35 -3.38 1.00
N MET A 54 -6.72 -4.31 0.13
CA MET A 54 -7.58 -5.46 0.45
C MET A 54 -6.74 -6.72 0.33
N ALA A 55 -6.54 -7.42 1.45
CA ALA A 55 -5.74 -8.63 1.52
C ALA A 55 -6.63 -9.85 1.80
N LEU A 56 -6.78 -10.72 0.80
CA LEU A 56 -7.34 -12.05 0.97
C LEU A 56 -6.26 -12.95 1.55
N THR A 57 -6.57 -13.63 2.64
CA THR A 57 -5.67 -14.61 3.28
C THR A 57 -6.34 -15.97 3.27
N ARG A 58 -5.59 -17.00 2.89
CA ARG A 58 -5.92 -18.41 3.09
C ARG A 58 -4.88 -19.03 4.00
N LEU A 59 -5.33 -19.51 5.15
CA LEU A 59 -4.45 -20.07 6.17
C LEU A 59 -5.19 -21.14 6.96
N ALA A 60 -4.59 -22.32 7.13
CA ALA A 60 -5.14 -23.43 7.91
C ALA A 60 -6.60 -23.74 7.54
N GLY A 61 -6.92 -23.81 6.24
CA GLY A 61 -8.26 -24.10 5.72
C GLY A 61 -9.29 -22.96 5.88
N ARG A 62 -8.88 -21.81 6.44
CA ARG A 62 -9.73 -20.63 6.58
C ARG A 62 -9.41 -19.59 5.52
N THR A 63 -10.45 -18.92 5.02
CA THR A 63 -10.32 -17.80 4.08
C THR A 63 -10.96 -16.57 4.70
N PHE A 64 -10.26 -15.44 4.67
CA PHE A 64 -10.78 -14.17 5.16
C PHE A 64 -10.20 -13.00 4.38
N LEU A 65 -10.94 -11.91 4.32
CA LEU A 65 -10.55 -10.67 3.65
C LEU A 65 -10.34 -9.57 4.69
N THR A 66 -9.17 -8.96 4.64
CA THR A 66 -8.76 -7.89 5.56
C THR A 66 -8.55 -6.59 4.81
N LEU A 67 -9.08 -5.50 5.36
CA LEU A 67 -8.82 -4.13 4.91
C LEU A 67 -7.64 -3.59 5.71
N ARG A 68 -6.64 -3.09 5.00
CA ARG A 68 -5.40 -2.57 5.58
C ARG A 68 -5.20 -1.11 5.18
N GLY A 69 -4.77 -0.30 6.13
CA GLY A 69 -4.42 1.09 5.93
C GLY A 69 -2.92 1.31 5.71
N PRO A 70 -2.49 2.59 5.70
CA PRO A 70 -1.08 2.92 5.62
C PRO A 70 -0.33 2.49 6.88
N GLU A 71 0.91 2.01 6.70
CA GLU A 71 1.87 1.72 7.76
C GLU A 71 2.95 2.80 7.77
N THR A 72 3.06 3.54 8.86
CA THR A 72 3.98 4.70 8.95
C THR A 72 5.40 4.33 9.33
N SER A 73 5.60 3.10 9.82
CA SER A 73 6.91 2.53 10.18
C SER A 73 7.01 1.08 9.72
N SER A 74 8.24 0.60 9.59
CA SER A 74 8.49 -0.82 9.34
C SER A 74 8.32 -1.63 10.63
N THR A 75 7.73 -2.82 10.52
CA THR A 75 7.45 -3.70 11.66
C THR A 75 7.88 -5.13 11.34
N LEU A 76 8.52 -5.79 12.31
CA LEU A 76 8.84 -7.21 12.19
C LEU A 76 7.57 -8.02 12.44
N MET A 77 7.15 -8.80 11.45
CA MET A 77 5.91 -9.57 11.47
C MET A 77 6.21 -11.07 11.43
N ASP A 78 5.35 -11.85 12.07
CA ASP A 78 5.37 -13.30 11.94
C ASP A 78 4.66 -13.71 10.65
N CYS A 79 5.30 -14.60 9.87
CA CYS A 79 4.72 -15.24 8.70
C CYS A 79 4.41 -16.70 9.05
N PRO A 80 3.17 -17.15 9.00
CA PRO A 80 2.84 -18.56 9.21
C PRO A 80 3.31 -19.41 8.04
N ALA A 81 3.54 -20.70 8.25
CA ALA A 81 3.76 -21.67 7.19
C ALA A 81 2.48 -21.89 6.36
N GLU A 82 2.65 -22.27 5.09
CA GLU A 82 1.56 -22.64 4.19
C GLU A 82 0.43 -21.60 4.08
N GLY A 83 0.79 -20.34 4.27
CA GLY A 83 -0.14 -19.22 4.06
C GLY A 83 -0.15 -18.79 2.59
N GLU A 84 -1.34 -18.43 2.09
CA GLU A 84 -1.52 -17.82 0.78
C GLU A 84 -2.18 -16.44 0.93
N TRP A 85 -1.68 -15.48 0.17
CA TRP A 85 -2.24 -14.14 0.14
C TRP A 85 -2.47 -13.66 -1.29
N VAL A 86 -3.59 -12.97 -1.50
CA VAL A 86 -3.86 -12.16 -2.69
C VAL A 86 -4.20 -10.75 -2.22
N CYS A 87 -3.49 -9.75 -2.70
CA CYS A 87 -3.68 -8.39 -2.27
C CYS A 87 -3.95 -7.45 -3.45
N ILE A 88 -4.95 -6.59 -3.28
CA ILE A 88 -5.28 -5.50 -4.19
C ILE A 88 -4.81 -4.21 -3.53
N ARG A 89 -3.77 -3.60 -4.09
CA ARG A 89 -3.28 -2.29 -3.67
C ARG A 89 -3.97 -1.21 -4.48
N PHE A 90 -4.54 -0.26 -3.78
CA PHE A 90 -5.24 0.84 -4.42
C PHE A 90 -4.33 2.04 -4.66
N LYS A 91 -4.64 2.81 -5.72
CA LYS A 91 -3.98 4.08 -6.01
C LYS A 91 -4.25 5.08 -4.89
N PRO A 92 -3.32 6.02 -4.60
CA PRO A 92 -3.49 7.04 -3.59
C PRO A 92 -4.82 7.79 -3.70
N GLY A 93 -5.46 8.03 -2.56
CA GLY A 93 -6.77 8.67 -2.49
C GLY A 93 -7.96 7.74 -2.73
N THR A 94 -7.72 6.46 -3.02
CA THR A 94 -8.78 5.43 -3.08
C THR A 94 -9.04 4.88 -1.69
N PHE A 95 -10.30 4.80 -1.30
CA PHE A 95 -10.72 4.25 -0.01
C PHE A 95 -12.12 3.63 -0.09
N MET A 96 -12.47 2.85 0.91
CA MET A 96 -13.78 2.24 1.04
C MET A 96 -14.66 3.08 1.97
N ARG A 97 -15.88 3.42 1.54
CA ARG A 97 -16.83 4.17 2.37
C ARG A 97 -17.20 3.37 3.63
N GLY A 98 -16.98 3.99 4.79
CA GLY A 98 -17.16 3.36 6.10
C GLY A 98 -15.89 2.75 6.70
N PHE A 99 -14.79 2.71 5.93
CA PHE A 99 -13.48 2.26 6.37
C PHE A 99 -12.42 3.26 5.88
N LEU A 100 -12.35 4.41 6.57
CA LEU A 100 -11.37 5.44 6.20
C LEU A 100 -9.95 4.95 6.50
N PRO A 101 -8.98 5.20 5.61
CA PRO A 101 -7.61 4.71 5.77
C PRO A 101 -6.94 5.12 7.08
N GLY A 102 -7.26 6.29 7.62
CA GLY A 102 -6.74 6.75 8.91
C GLY A 102 -7.16 5.90 10.12
N GLY A 103 -8.33 5.28 10.05
CA GLY A 103 -8.81 4.35 11.08
C GLY A 103 -8.20 2.95 10.96
N LEU A 104 -7.54 2.67 9.84
CA LEU A 104 -6.87 1.39 9.56
C LEU A 104 -5.34 1.51 9.64
N ARG A 105 -4.82 2.68 10.03
CA ARG A 105 -3.40 2.98 10.05
C ARG A 105 -2.66 2.14 11.10
N ASP A 106 -1.41 1.77 10.80
CA ASP A 106 -0.49 1.12 11.72
C ASP A 106 -1.08 -0.15 12.36
N HIS A 107 -1.52 -1.09 11.51
CA HIS A 107 -2.08 -2.41 11.90
C HIS A 107 -3.46 -2.39 12.59
N HIS A 108 -4.21 -1.30 12.49
CA HIS A 108 -5.63 -1.29 12.89
C HIS A 108 -6.51 -1.92 11.79
N ASP A 109 -6.08 -3.07 11.30
CA ASP A 109 -6.71 -3.78 10.20
C ASP A 109 -8.10 -4.28 10.57
N VAL A 110 -9.00 -4.30 9.59
CA VAL A 110 -10.37 -4.80 9.78
C VAL A 110 -10.60 -6.03 8.92
N THR A 111 -10.83 -7.17 9.56
CA THR A 111 -11.25 -8.40 8.86
C THR A 111 -12.75 -8.36 8.65
N LEU A 112 -13.18 -8.52 7.39
CA LEU A 112 -14.58 -8.55 7.03
C LEU A 112 -15.22 -9.90 7.41
N PRO A 113 -16.46 -9.90 7.91
CA PRO A 113 -17.12 -11.13 8.35
C PRO A 113 -17.29 -12.13 7.20
N PRO A 114 -16.95 -13.41 7.38
CA PRO A 114 -17.23 -14.43 6.36
C PRO A 114 -18.73 -14.65 6.22
N ALA A 115 -19.21 -14.84 4.98
CA ALA A 115 -20.57 -15.24 4.67
C ALA A 115 -20.64 -16.74 4.36
N SER A 116 -19.60 -17.26 3.69
CA SER A 116 -19.42 -18.69 3.40
C SER A 116 -17.93 -18.99 3.19
N GLY A 117 -17.57 -20.23 2.85
CA GLY A 117 -16.18 -20.59 2.49
C GLY A 117 -15.64 -19.86 1.24
N ARG A 118 -16.51 -19.23 0.43
CA ARG A 118 -16.14 -18.51 -0.80
C ARG A 118 -16.55 -17.04 -0.83
N SER A 119 -17.21 -16.54 0.23
CA SER A 119 -17.78 -15.20 0.25
C SER A 119 -17.67 -14.55 1.64
N PHE A 120 -17.79 -13.23 1.66
CA PHE A 120 -17.74 -12.39 2.86
C PHE A 120 -18.88 -11.35 2.84
N TRP A 121 -19.23 -10.83 4.02
CA TRP A 121 -20.23 -9.78 4.15
C TRP A 121 -19.62 -8.39 4.00
N LEU A 122 -20.22 -7.58 3.14
CA LEU A 122 -19.87 -6.17 2.99
C LEU A 122 -21.11 -5.33 2.71
N LYS A 123 -21.38 -4.34 3.56
CA LYS A 123 -22.55 -3.43 3.40
C LYS A 123 -23.88 -4.16 3.22
N GLY A 124 -24.08 -5.26 3.94
CA GLY A 124 -25.34 -6.04 3.90
C GLY A 124 -25.46 -7.00 2.72
N SER A 125 -24.42 -7.13 1.89
CA SER A 125 -24.40 -8.07 0.77
C SER A 125 -23.28 -9.10 0.96
N ALA A 126 -23.56 -10.35 0.57
CA ALA A 126 -22.52 -11.37 0.44
C ALA A 126 -21.83 -11.22 -0.92
N LEU A 127 -20.52 -11.07 -0.90
CA LEU A 127 -19.69 -10.93 -2.09
C LEU A 127 -18.67 -12.08 -2.14
N ASP A 128 -18.43 -12.63 -3.33
CA ASP A 128 -17.37 -13.62 -3.52
C ASP A 128 -16.00 -13.01 -3.28
N TYR A 129 -15.08 -13.80 -2.74
CA TYR A 129 -13.69 -13.38 -2.57
C TYR A 129 -13.05 -13.09 -3.93
N PRO A 130 -12.26 -12.00 -4.03
CA PRO A 130 -11.47 -11.75 -5.23
C PRO A 130 -10.37 -12.80 -5.41
N SER A 131 -9.92 -12.95 -6.64
CA SER A 131 -8.73 -13.71 -7.00
C SER A 131 -7.68 -12.79 -7.62
N PHE A 132 -6.47 -13.31 -7.82
CA PHE A 132 -5.41 -12.60 -8.54
C PHE A 132 -5.85 -12.19 -9.95
N ASP A 133 -6.63 -13.05 -10.63
CA ASP A 133 -7.01 -12.86 -12.04
C ASP A 133 -8.25 -11.97 -12.22
N ASN A 134 -9.15 -11.90 -11.22
CA ASN A 134 -10.40 -11.14 -11.33
C ASN A 134 -10.42 -9.84 -10.51
N ALA A 135 -9.29 -9.46 -9.91
CA ALA A 135 -9.20 -8.34 -8.97
C ALA A 135 -9.78 -7.02 -9.51
N GLU A 136 -9.49 -6.68 -10.78
CA GLU A 136 -10.00 -5.45 -11.39
C GLU A 136 -11.49 -5.51 -11.64
N THR A 137 -12.00 -6.65 -12.08
CA THR A 137 -13.45 -6.86 -12.26
C THR A 137 -14.17 -6.75 -10.92
N PHE A 138 -13.60 -7.31 -9.87
CA PHE A 138 -14.11 -7.20 -8.51
C PHE A 138 -14.13 -5.72 -8.05
N VAL A 139 -13.02 -4.99 -8.21
CA VAL A 139 -12.94 -3.56 -7.85
C VAL A 139 -13.93 -2.74 -8.67
N LYS A 140 -14.06 -3.01 -9.98
CA LYS A 140 -15.04 -2.33 -10.84
C LYS A 140 -16.46 -2.47 -10.30
N HIS A 141 -16.82 -3.66 -9.78
CA HIS A 141 -18.11 -3.88 -9.12
C HIS A 141 -18.26 -3.02 -7.86
N LEU A 142 -17.26 -2.98 -6.98
CA LEU A 142 -17.26 -2.16 -5.76
C LEU A 142 -17.38 -0.66 -6.07
N VAL A 143 -16.70 -0.18 -7.11
CA VAL A 143 -16.79 1.21 -7.58
C VAL A 143 -18.19 1.51 -8.10
N LYS A 144 -18.74 0.64 -8.96
CA LYS A 144 -20.09 0.79 -9.51
C LYS A 144 -21.17 0.82 -8.40
N SER A 145 -20.97 0.05 -7.35
CA SER A 145 -21.87 0.02 -6.17
C SER A 145 -21.62 1.18 -5.19
N GLY A 146 -20.69 2.10 -5.49
CA GLY A 146 -20.35 3.23 -4.63
C GLY A 146 -19.69 2.84 -3.31
N ILE A 147 -19.24 1.61 -3.16
CA ILE A 147 -18.52 1.11 -1.96
C ILE A 147 -17.09 1.64 -1.93
N VAL A 148 -16.39 1.57 -3.07
CA VAL A 148 -15.04 2.12 -3.24
C VAL A 148 -15.14 3.44 -4.00
N THR A 149 -14.40 4.44 -3.54
CA THR A 149 -14.34 5.78 -4.14
C THR A 149 -12.91 6.28 -4.15
N ARG A 150 -12.60 7.27 -4.99
CA ARG A 150 -11.30 7.94 -5.06
C ARG A 150 -11.49 9.45 -4.96
N ASP A 151 -10.70 10.09 -4.12
CA ASP A 151 -10.68 11.55 -4.00
C ASP A 151 -9.73 12.14 -5.05
N PRO A 152 -10.22 12.86 -6.05
CA PRO A 152 -9.39 13.43 -7.10
C PRO A 152 -8.43 14.50 -6.60
N ILE A 153 -8.69 15.12 -5.43
CA ILE A 153 -7.82 16.15 -4.85
C ILE A 153 -6.48 15.54 -4.44
N VAL A 154 -6.43 14.26 -4.07
CA VAL A 154 -5.18 13.58 -3.75
C VAL A 154 -4.26 13.49 -4.96
N GLU A 155 -4.80 13.12 -6.13
CA GLU A 155 -4.04 13.05 -7.38
C GLU A 155 -3.51 14.43 -7.79
N ASP A 156 -4.37 15.45 -7.77
CA ASP A 156 -3.97 16.83 -8.09
C ASP A 156 -2.88 17.33 -7.13
N THR A 157 -2.99 17.00 -5.84
CA THR A 157 -1.99 17.37 -4.84
C THR A 157 -0.65 16.69 -5.11
N LEU A 158 -0.65 15.42 -5.49
CA LEU A 158 0.57 14.68 -5.83
C LEU A 158 1.22 15.19 -7.12
N LEU A 159 0.41 15.57 -8.12
CA LEU A 159 0.86 16.13 -9.40
C LEU A 159 1.21 17.63 -9.31
N ARG A 160 1.06 18.26 -8.15
CA ARG A 160 1.23 19.70 -7.94
C ARG A 160 0.37 20.54 -8.88
N SER A 161 -0.79 20.03 -9.26
CA SER A 161 -1.77 20.70 -10.10
C SER A 161 -2.84 21.32 -9.21
N PRO A 162 -2.76 22.63 -8.85
CA PRO A 162 -3.69 23.23 -7.91
C PRO A 162 -5.08 23.32 -8.53
N ARG A 163 -6.07 22.76 -7.87
CA ARG A 163 -7.46 23.18 -8.03
C ARG A 163 -7.69 24.47 -7.24
N ASN A 164 -8.79 25.19 -7.53
CA ASN A 164 -9.21 26.37 -6.77
C ASN A 164 -9.65 26.00 -5.33
N LEU A 165 -8.75 25.39 -4.57
CA LEU A 165 -8.97 25.00 -3.17
C LEU A 165 -7.92 25.65 -2.28
N SER A 166 -8.33 26.03 -1.07
CA SER A 166 -7.37 26.48 -0.07
C SER A 166 -6.42 25.33 0.30
N LEU A 167 -5.17 25.66 0.65
CA LEU A 167 -4.17 24.69 1.11
C LEU A 167 -4.71 23.83 2.27
N ARG A 168 -5.43 24.44 3.21
CA ARG A 168 -6.04 23.74 4.35
C ARG A 168 -7.09 22.71 3.90
N SER A 169 -7.91 23.04 2.91
CA SER A 169 -8.88 22.10 2.35
C SER A 169 -8.20 20.94 1.66
N ALA A 170 -7.18 21.21 0.83
CA ALA A 170 -6.42 20.17 0.16
C ALA A 170 -5.73 19.22 1.17
N GLN A 171 -5.12 19.75 2.23
CA GLN A 171 -4.52 18.97 3.30
C GLN A 171 -5.54 18.07 4.03
N ARG A 172 -6.75 18.60 4.30
CA ARG A 172 -7.82 17.83 4.93
C ARG A 172 -8.29 16.69 4.05
N HIS A 173 -8.54 16.93 2.76
CA HIS A 173 -8.91 15.90 1.80
C HIS A 173 -7.82 14.83 1.70
N PHE A 174 -6.57 15.25 1.59
CA PHE A 174 -5.43 14.34 1.50
C PHE A 174 -5.36 13.42 2.72
N LEU A 175 -5.39 13.98 3.94
CA LEU A 175 -5.37 13.23 5.19
C LEU A 175 -6.56 12.26 5.30
N GLN A 176 -7.76 12.70 4.98
CA GLN A 176 -8.97 11.87 5.07
C GLN A 176 -8.93 10.69 4.11
N SER A 177 -8.45 10.91 2.89
CA SER A 177 -8.50 9.91 1.82
C SER A 177 -7.26 9.01 1.74
N THR A 178 -6.16 9.38 2.40
CA THR A 178 -4.92 8.57 2.45
C THR A 178 -4.60 8.04 3.84
N GLY A 179 -5.19 8.59 4.90
CA GLY A 179 -4.92 8.23 6.29
C GLY A 179 -3.64 8.83 6.87
N VAL A 180 -2.84 9.53 6.07
CA VAL A 180 -1.58 10.18 6.49
C VAL A 180 -1.48 11.60 5.94
N THR A 181 -0.65 12.45 6.55
CA THR A 181 -0.39 13.78 6.01
C THR A 181 0.42 13.68 4.71
N TYR A 182 0.34 14.72 3.87
CA TYR A 182 1.18 14.79 2.66
C TYR A 182 2.68 14.68 2.99
N ALA A 183 3.13 15.29 4.08
CA ALA A 183 4.53 15.21 4.52
C ALA A 183 4.91 13.75 4.87
N THR A 184 4.09 13.05 5.65
CA THR A 184 4.30 11.63 6.00
C THR A 184 4.27 10.75 4.76
N PHE A 185 3.30 10.96 3.86
CA PHE A 185 3.20 10.25 2.59
C PHE A 185 4.51 10.36 1.79
N ARG A 186 5.03 11.59 1.63
CA ARG A 186 6.29 11.84 0.91
C ARG A 186 7.52 11.28 1.62
N GLN A 187 7.50 11.21 2.96
CA GLN A 187 8.57 10.56 3.72
C GLN A 187 8.60 9.04 3.48
N ILE A 188 7.45 8.39 3.52
CA ILE A 188 7.33 6.95 3.21
C ILE A 188 7.80 6.68 1.78
N GLU A 189 7.37 7.47 0.80
CA GLU A 189 7.80 7.35 -0.60
C GLU A 189 9.33 7.45 -0.73
N ARG A 190 9.94 8.46 -0.08
CA ARG A 190 11.38 8.64 -0.09
C ARG A 190 12.13 7.48 0.57
N ALA A 191 11.64 7.01 1.73
CA ALA A 191 12.25 5.88 2.42
C ALA A 191 12.20 4.61 1.57
N ARG A 192 11.06 4.34 0.93
CA ARG A 192 10.89 3.21 0.00
C ARG A 192 11.83 3.31 -1.20
N TYR A 193 11.95 4.49 -1.79
CA TYR A 193 12.85 4.71 -2.91
C TYR A 193 14.33 4.59 -2.51
N ALA A 194 14.70 5.09 -1.31
CA ALA A 194 16.04 4.88 -0.74
C ALA A 194 16.38 3.39 -0.63
N THR A 195 15.44 2.60 -0.09
CA THR A 195 15.63 1.15 0.07
C THR A 195 15.83 0.46 -1.29
N ILE A 196 15.11 0.87 -2.33
CA ILE A 196 15.30 0.32 -3.69
C ILE A 196 16.71 0.61 -4.19
N LEU A 197 17.16 1.88 -4.11
CA LEU A 197 18.49 2.28 -4.57
C LEU A 197 19.61 1.56 -3.83
N LEU A 198 19.49 1.42 -2.50
CA LEU A 198 20.48 0.69 -1.69
C LEU A 198 20.57 -0.78 -2.08
N ARG A 199 19.46 -1.40 -2.46
CA ARG A 199 19.45 -2.79 -2.96
C ARG A 199 19.98 -2.95 -4.37
N GLU A 200 19.98 -1.88 -5.15
CA GLU A 200 20.64 -1.79 -6.44
C GLU A 200 22.14 -1.42 -6.29
N GLU A 201 22.67 -1.54 -5.07
CA GLU A 201 24.08 -1.27 -4.73
C GLU A 201 24.52 0.19 -4.98
N VAL A 202 23.55 1.12 -5.08
CA VAL A 202 23.84 2.55 -5.16
C VAL A 202 24.45 3.02 -3.83
N SER A 203 25.55 3.78 -3.88
CA SER A 203 26.22 4.25 -2.67
C SER A 203 25.30 5.09 -1.77
N ILE A 204 25.49 5.01 -0.45
CA ILE A 204 24.69 5.79 0.52
C ILE A 204 24.76 7.29 0.20
N LEU A 205 25.92 7.81 -0.20
CA LEU A 205 26.10 9.22 -0.55
C LEU A 205 25.27 9.61 -1.78
N ASP A 206 25.23 8.76 -2.80
CA ASP A 206 24.42 8.99 -3.99
C ASP A 206 22.92 8.91 -3.69
N VAL A 207 22.50 7.97 -2.83
CA VAL A 207 21.11 7.86 -2.37
C VAL A 207 20.70 9.14 -1.65
N VAL A 208 21.51 9.60 -0.69
CA VAL A 208 21.27 10.84 0.07
C VAL A 208 21.18 12.05 -0.87
N SER A 209 22.09 12.14 -1.85
CA SER A 209 22.10 13.21 -2.86
C SER A 209 20.83 13.18 -3.72
N ARG A 210 20.48 12.02 -4.30
CA ARG A 210 19.29 11.85 -5.18
C ARG A 210 17.97 12.14 -4.47
N LEU A 211 17.91 11.85 -3.17
CA LEU A 211 16.70 12.06 -2.37
C LEU A 211 16.62 13.44 -1.71
N GLY A 212 17.66 14.25 -1.81
CA GLY A 212 17.72 15.56 -1.16
C GLY A 212 17.61 15.47 0.36
N ILE A 213 18.09 14.38 0.96
CA ILE A 213 18.00 14.15 2.41
C ILE A 213 19.05 15.00 3.13
N PHE A 214 20.15 15.31 2.48
CA PHE A 214 21.25 16.14 3.00
C PHE A 214 21.17 17.55 2.39
N ARG A 215 20.90 18.56 3.21
CA ARG A 215 21.32 19.93 2.93
C ARG A 215 22.67 20.09 3.63
N PRO A 216 23.78 20.23 2.91
CA PRO A 216 25.01 20.69 3.55
C PRO A 216 24.71 22.02 4.21
N GLY A 217 24.92 22.10 5.53
CA GLY A 217 24.89 23.39 6.23
C GLY A 217 25.86 24.35 5.56
N PRO A 218 25.67 25.68 5.69
CA PRO A 218 26.64 26.63 5.17
C PRO A 218 28.02 26.28 5.76
N PRO A 219 29.09 26.38 4.96
CA PRO A 219 30.44 26.12 5.45
C PRO A 219 30.67 26.98 6.69
N HIS A 220 30.91 26.35 7.84
CA HIS A 220 31.40 27.08 9.02
C HIS A 220 32.73 27.69 8.63
N ALA A 221 32.78 29.00 8.54
CA ALA A 221 34.03 29.71 8.49
C ALA A 221 34.80 29.33 9.77
N ILE A 222 35.90 28.60 9.60
CA ILE A 222 36.83 28.32 10.68
C ILE A 222 37.59 29.63 10.91
N PRO A 223 37.68 30.11 12.18
CA PRO A 223 38.39 31.34 12.51
C PRO A 223 39.91 31.27 12.24
#